data_952fd04f18fff6978cbf53340fea6b09
#
_entry.id   952fd04f18fff6978cbf53340fea6b09
#
_cell.length_a   1.000
_cell.length_b   1.000
_cell.length_c   1.000
_cell.angle_alpha   90.00
_cell.angle_beta   90.00
_cell.angle_gamma   90.00
#
_symmetry.space_group_name_H-M   'P 1'
#
loop_
_entity.id
_entity.type
_entity.pdbx_description
1 polymer ?
#
loop_
_entity_poly.entity_id
_entity_poly.type
_entity_poly.pdbx_seq_one_letter_code
_entity_poly.pdbx_strand_id
1 'polypeptide(L)'
;MQYAAPGTEFNVYADGVYVADSPLGPYKYQSHNPVSYKPGGFMNGAGHGSTLVGPGGNYWHFASMSLSATVNWERRLCMYPTFFDKEGIMYCDNNFGDYPHYAPAEPGKKGEFTGWMLLSYKKPVKASSYAEGSAPAAQGFTESNRPKTSANFLPANLTDEECKTFWMARTNGDTEWVEIDLEAPAMVYAVQVNYHDHQSNMYGRIPGLRHRYAVEGSLDGQDWVTLVDRRNNYKDVPNDYVQV
;
A
#
# COMPACT_ATOMS: atom_id res chain seq x y z
N MET A 1 -9.67 -23.50 -8.97
CA MET A 1 -10.62 -22.36 -9.00
C MET A 1 -10.21 -21.37 -7.95
N GLN A 2 -10.04 -20.11 -8.32
CA GLN A 2 -9.80 -19.01 -7.37
C GLN A 2 -11.11 -18.28 -7.11
N TYR A 3 -11.28 -17.74 -5.89
CA TYR A 3 -12.44 -16.97 -5.49
C TYR A 3 -12.04 -15.87 -4.51
N ALA A 4 -12.80 -14.80 -4.42
CA ALA A 4 -12.57 -13.70 -3.50
C ALA A 4 -13.67 -13.61 -2.44
N ALA A 5 -13.30 -13.34 -1.20
CA ALA A 5 -14.18 -13.11 -0.06
C ALA A 5 -13.41 -12.45 1.10
N PRO A 6 -14.08 -11.78 2.02
CA PRO A 6 -15.43 -11.25 2.01
C PRO A 6 -15.61 -10.06 1.05
N GLY A 7 -16.11 -8.91 1.45
CA GLY A 7 -16.26 -7.74 0.59
C GLY A 7 -15.02 -6.84 0.60
N THR A 8 -14.85 -6.04 -0.44
CA THR A 8 -13.70 -5.12 -0.60
C THR A 8 -13.66 -3.99 0.44
N GLU A 9 -14.78 -3.73 1.10
CA GLU A 9 -14.89 -2.77 2.19
C GLU A 9 -14.22 -3.24 3.49
N PHE A 10 -13.82 -4.50 3.55
CA PHE A 10 -13.16 -5.09 4.70
C PHE A 10 -11.65 -5.22 4.46
N ASN A 11 -10.84 -4.92 5.46
CA ASN A 11 -9.39 -5.13 5.41
C ASN A 11 -9.00 -6.59 5.17
N VAL A 12 -9.93 -7.51 5.45
CA VAL A 12 -9.77 -8.95 5.31
C VAL A 12 -10.19 -9.47 3.94
N TYR A 13 -10.42 -8.60 2.95
CA TYR A 13 -10.67 -8.98 1.58
C TYR A 13 -9.50 -9.79 1.03
N ALA A 14 -9.77 -11.00 0.57
CA ALA A 14 -8.76 -11.99 0.28
C ALA A 14 -9.16 -12.90 -0.87
N ASP A 15 -8.20 -13.61 -1.43
CA ASP A 15 -8.45 -14.69 -2.40
C ASP A 15 -8.16 -16.05 -1.78
N GLY A 16 -8.99 -17.02 -2.14
CA GLY A 16 -8.82 -18.40 -1.77
C GLY A 16 -8.86 -19.33 -3.00
N VAL A 17 -8.51 -20.59 -2.77
CA VAL A 17 -8.39 -21.62 -3.82
C VAL A 17 -9.14 -22.88 -3.45
N TYR A 18 -9.88 -23.40 -4.42
CA TYR A 18 -10.35 -24.78 -4.47
C TYR A 18 -9.63 -25.51 -5.60
N VAL A 19 -9.22 -26.75 -5.36
CA VAL A 19 -8.49 -27.60 -6.29
C VAL A 19 -9.37 -28.76 -6.74
N ALA A 20 -9.27 -29.14 -8.01
CA ALA A 20 -9.92 -30.33 -8.57
C ALA A 20 -9.06 -30.91 -9.71
N ASP A 21 -9.19 -32.21 -9.93
CA ASP A 21 -8.54 -32.91 -11.04
C ASP A 21 -9.28 -32.75 -12.39
N SER A 22 -10.49 -32.20 -12.32
CA SER A 22 -11.33 -31.93 -13.49
C SER A 22 -12.00 -30.58 -13.39
N PRO A 23 -12.22 -29.83 -14.48
CA PRO A 23 -12.96 -28.57 -14.49
C PRO A 23 -14.38 -28.65 -13.90
N LEU A 24 -14.98 -29.84 -13.89
CA LEU A 24 -16.30 -30.09 -13.33
C LEU A 24 -16.24 -30.51 -11.85
N GLY A 25 -15.05 -30.63 -11.26
CA GLY A 25 -14.87 -31.08 -9.88
C GLY A 25 -14.77 -32.61 -9.72
N PRO A 26 -14.94 -33.13 -8.51
CA PRO A 26 -15.28 -32.38 -7.28
C PRO A 26 -14.16 -31.46 -6.81
N TYR A 27 -14.54 -30.27 -6.34
CA TYR A 27 -13.61 -29.30 -5.82
C TYR A 27 -13.32 -29.54 -4.33
N LYS A 28 -12.04 -29.49 -3.97
CA LYS A 28 -11.57 -29.58 -2.59
C LYS A 28 -10.96 -28.27 -2.16
N TYR A 29 -11.28 -27.85 -0.94
CA TYR A 29 -10.66 -26.66 -0.34
C TYR A 29 -9.17 -26.89 -0.16
N GLN A 30 -8.34 -25.94 -0.61
CA GLN A 30 -6.89 -26.03 -0.42
C GLN A 30 -6.55 -25.88 1.07
N SER A 31 -5.54 -26.61 1.55
CA SER A 31 -5.14 -26.58 2.95
C SER A 31 -4.61 -25.22 3.40
N HIS A 32 -3.95 -24.49 2.48
CA HIS A 32 -3.48 -23.12 2.73
C HIS A 32 -4.43 -22.12 2.07
N ASN A 33 -5.30 -21.54 2.86
CA ASN A 33 -6.24 -20.49 2.47
C ASN A 33 -6.43 -19.51 3.64
N PRO A 34 -6.62 -18.20 3.36
CA PRO A 34 -6.55 -17.56 2.05
C PRO A 34 -5.12 -17.57 1.47
N VAL A 35 -5.01 -17.62 0.15
CA VAL A 35 -3.69 -17.58 -0.54
C VAL A 35 -3.16 -16.17 -0.68
N SER A 36 -4.05 -15.20 -0.85
CA SER A 36 -3.74 -13.79 -0.94
C SER A 36 -4.52 -13.06 0.16
N TYR A 37 -3.81 -12.50 1.13
CA TYR A 37 -4.39 -11.93 2.33
C TYR A 37 -3.46 -10.90 2.97
N LYS A 38 -3.91 -9.65 3.05
CA LYS A 38 -3.14 -8.56 3.66
C LYS A 38 -4.08 -7.64 4.45
N PRO A 39 -4.36 -7.95 5.71
CA PRO A 39 -5.33 -7.21 6.53
C PRO A 39 -4.79 -5.88 7.07
N GLY A 40 -3.51 -5.63 6.99
CA GLY A 40 -2.83 -4.41 7.42
C GLY A 40 -1.67 -4.06 6.50
N GLY A 41 -1.02 -2.94 6.76
CA GLY A 41 0.06 -2.38 5.95
C GLY A 41 -0.41 -1.15 5.19
N PHE A 42 0.47 -0.63 4.35
CA PHE A 42 0.25 0.57 3.57
C PHE A 42 -0.96 0.48 2.64
N MET A 43 -1.14 -0.64 1.97
CA MET A 43 -2.35 -1.02 1.27
C MET A 43 -2.87 -2.31 1.88
N ASN A 44 -4.18 -2.48 1.97
CA ASN A 44 -4.77 -3.66 2.57
C ASN A 44 -5.88 -4.28 1.69
N GLY A 45 -6.28 -5.51 2.04
CA GLY A 45 -7.17 -6.33 1.25
C GLY A 45 -6.38 -7.43 0.54
N ALA A 46 -6.40 -7.50 -0.76
CA ALA A 46 -5.77 -8.49 -1.65
C ALA A 46 -6.74 -9.55 -2.19
N GLY A 47 -7.96 -9.13 -2.50
CA GLY A 47 -8.96 -9.97 -3.15
C GLY A 47 -9.23 -9.60 -4.61
N HIS A 48 -10.13 -10.34 -5.24
CA HIS A 48 -10.53 -10.22 -6.64
C HIS A 48 -9.36 -10.44 -7.60
N GLY A 49 -8.54 -11.41 -7.28
CA GLY A 49 -7.29 -11.64 -7.98
C GLY A 49 -7.32 -12.75 -9.02
N SER A 50 -6.21 -12.85 -9.70
CA SER A 50 -5.91 -13.90 -10.67
C SER A 50 -4.42 -14.18 -10.67
N THR A 51 -4.07 -15.44 -10.92
CA THR A 51 -2.67 -15.87 -11.00
C THR A 51 -2.29 -16.16 -12.44
N LEU A 52 -1.12 -15.69 -12.84
CA LEU A 52 -0.59 -15.94 -14.18
C LEU A 52 0.90 -16.26 -14.14
N VAL A 53 1.38 -16.82 -15.23
CA VAL A 53 2.80 -17.05 -15.47
C VAL A 53 3.39 -15.81 -16.12
N GLY A 54 4.40 -15.22 -15.49
CA GLY A 54 5.14 -14.09 -16.03
C GLY A 54 6.16 -14.50 -17.11
N PRO A 55 6.79 -13.51 -17.76
CA PRO A 55 7.76 -13.77 -18.85
C PRO A 55 8.94 -14.66 -18.44
N GLY A 56 9.32 -14.64 -17.18
CA GLY A 56 10.38 -15.44 -16.61
C GLY A 56 9.97 -16.84 -16.18
N GLY A 57 8.73 -17.29 -16.46
CA GLY A 57 8.21 -18.57 -15.99
C GLY A 57 7.87 -18.60 -14.50
N ASN A 58 7.98 -17.50 -13.79
CA ASN A 58 7.55 -17.35 -12.41
C ASN A 58 6.05 -17.06 -12.34
N TYR A 59 5.40 -17.53 -11.27
CA TYR A 59 3.98 -17.22 -11.05
C TYR A 59 3.83 -15.90 -10.29
N TRP A 60 2.82 -15.15 -10.68
CA TRP A 60 2.44 -13.89 -10.07
C TRP A 60 0.94 -13.87 -9.82
N HIS A 61 0.56 -13.50 -8.62
CA HIS A 61 -0.84 -13.26 -8.28
C HIS A 61 -1.09 -11.75 -8.27
N PHE A 62 -2.07 -11.33 -9.04
CA PHE A 62 -2.55 -9.95 -9.08
C PHE A 62 -3.84 -9.87 -8.30
N ALA A 63 -3.97 -8.87 -7.47
CA ALA A 63 -5.17 -8.65 -6.67
C ALA A 63 -5.48 -7.16 -6.53
N SER A 64 -6.67 -6.85 -6.08
CA SER A 64 -7.12 -5.50 -5.81
C SER A 64 -6.91 -5.16 -4.34
N MET A 65 -6.26 -4.04 -4.07
CA MET A 65 -6.03 -3.52 -2.72
C MET A 65 -6.67 -2.18 -2.51
N SER A 66 -7.14 -1.94 -1.30
CA SER A 66 -7.63 -0.63 -0.87
C SER A 66 -6.47 0.24 -0.41
N LEU A 67 -6.48 1.48 -0.85
CA LEU A 67 -5.47 2.47 -0.55
C LEU A 67 -6.00 3.63 0.27
N SER A 68 -7.28 3.95 0.15
CA SER A 68 -7.90 5.08 0.81
C SER A 68 -8.72 4.65 2.02
N ALA A 69 -8.64 5.45 3.09
CA ALA A 69 -9.48 5.29 4.26
C ALA A 69 -10.92 5.79 4.05
N THR A 70 -11.14 6.67 3.08
CA THR A 70 -12.43 7.36 2.87
C THR A 70 -13.14 6.98 1.60
N VAL A 71 -12.42 6.42 0.61
CA VAL A 71 -12.99 6.03 -0.68
C VAL A 71 -12.77 4.54 -0.91
N ASN A 72 -13.79 3.72 -0.66
CA ASN A 72 -13.70 2.25 -0.81
C ASN A 72 -13.35 1.81 -2.23
N TRP A 73 -13.59 2.65 -3.23
CA TRP A 73 -13.31 2.37 -4.64
C TRP A 73 -11.96 2.91 -5.10
N GLU A 74 -11.24 3.63 -4.24
CA GLU A 74 -9.85 4.01 -4.48
C GLU A 74 -8.96 2.78 -4.26
N ARG A 75 -8.78 2.01 -5.31
CA ARG A 75 -8.05 0.75 -5.27
C ARG A 75 -6.88 0.75 -6.24
N ARG A 76 -5.89 -0.08 -5.93
CA ARG A 76 -4.72 -0.31 -6.78
C ARG A 76 -4.58 -1.79 -7.06
N LEU A 77 -3.91 -2.07 -8.15
CA LEU A 77 -3.48 -3.41 -8.49
C LEU A 77 -2.19 -3.70 -7.69
N CYS A 78 -2.20 -4.76 -6.93
CA CYS A 78 -1.00 -5.32 -6.32
C CYS A 78 -0.54 -6.56 -7.08
N MET A 79 0.73 -6.91 -6.89
CA MET A 79 1.36 -8.04 -7.55
C MET A 79 2.22 -8.79 -6.52
N TYR A 80 1.92 -10.08 -6.33
CA TYR A 80 2.62 -10.91 -5.36
C TYR A 80 3.39 -12.04 -6.05
N PRO A 81 4.64 -12.31 -5.66
CA PRO A 81 5.30 -13.57 -6.00
C PRO A 81 4.48 -14.75 -5.51
N THR A 82 4.33 -15.75 -6.36
CA THR A 82 3.46 -16.90 -6.10
C THR A 82 4.22 -18.18 -6.36
N PHE A 83 4.01 -19.15 -5.49
CA PHE A 83 4.72 -20.42 -5.49
C PHE A 83 3.73 -21.57 -5.36
N PHE A 84 4.14 -22.72 -5.88
CA PHE A 84 3.47 -23.99 -5.65
C PHE A 84 4.46 -24.95 -5.00
N ASP A 85 4.04 -25.64 -3.96
CA ASP A 85 4.84 -26.70 -3.38
C ASP A 85 4.76 -28.00 -4.21
N LYS A 86 5.40 -29.06 -3.72
CA LYS A 86 5.42 -30.37 -4.41
C LYS A 86 4.06 -31.06 -4.43
N GLU A 87 3.16 -30.71 -3.53
CA GLU A 87 1.77 -31.15 -3.48
C GLU A 87 0.83 -30.30 -4.36
N GLY A 88 1.34 -29.23 -4.98
CA GLY A 88 0.58 -28.30 -5.79
C GLY A 88 -0.20 -27.25 -4.98
N ILE A 89 0.11 -27.10 -3.70
CA ILE A 89 -0.48 -26.06 -2.86
C ILE A 89 0.07 -24.70 -3.24
N MET A 90 -0.81 -23.74 -3.44
CA MET A 90 -0.49 -22.38 -3.84
C MET A 90 -0.20 -21.48 -2.62
N TYR A 91 0.85 -20.70 -2.71
CA TYR A 91 1.26 -19.69 -1.72
C TYR A 91 1.55 -18.36 -2.41
N CYS A 92 1.09 -17.26 -1.83
CA CYS A 92 1.45 -15.91 -2.26
C CYS A 92 2.27 -15.22 -1.18
N ASP A 93 3.36 -14.54 -1.57
CA ASP A 93 4.13 -13.70 -0.65
C ASP A 93 3.52 -12.30 -0.56
N ASN A 94 2.60 -12.14 0.37
CA ASN A 94 1.86 -10.89 0.57
C ASN A 94 2.66 -9.80 1.31
N ASN A 95 3.87 -10.10 1.78
CA ASN A 95 4.67 -9.12 2.51
C ASN A 95 5.19 -7.99 1.62
N PHE A 96 5.28 -8.22 0.32
CA PHE A 96 5.87 -7.28 -0.63
C PHE A 96 4.87 -6.70 -1.64
N GLY A 97 3.58 -6.99 -1.52
CA GLY A 97 2.58 -6.65 -2.53
C GLY A 97 2.26 -5.16 -2.68
N ASP A 98 2.55 -4.37 -1.67
CA ASP A 98 2.34 -2.92 -1.64
C ASP A 98 3.61 -2.11 -1.94
N TYR A 99 4.71 -2.77 -2.28
CA TYR A 99 5.95 -2.12 -2.66
C TYR A 99 6.32 -2.45 -4.11
N PRO A 100 7.08 -1.57 -4.79
CA PRO A 100 7.58 -1.85 -6.12
C PRO A 100 8.46 -3.10 -6.17
N HIS A 101 8.31 -3.87 -7.23
CA HIS A 101 9.12 -5.05 -7.50
C HIS A 101 9.80 -4.94 -8.85
N TYR A 102 10.99 -5.50 -8.96
CA TYR A 102 11.56 -5.80 -10.26
C TYR A 102 11.01 -7.14 -10.76
N ALA A 103 10.66 -7.22 -12.02
CA ALA A 103 10.42 -8.51 -12.64
C ALA A 103 11.73 -9.32 -12.63
N PRO A 104 11.73 -10.61 -12.28
CA PRO A 104 12.93 -11.42 -12.34
C PRO A 104 13.54 -11.39 -13.74
N ALA A 105 14.85 -11.12 -13.81
CA ALA A 105 15.56 -11.04 -15.09
C ALA A 105 15.69 -12.43 -15.77
N GLU A 106 15.65 -13.49 -14.99
CA GLU A 106 15.82 -14.88 -15.46
C GLU A 106 14.69 -15.78 -15.01
N PRO A 107 14.24 -16.71 -15.87
CA PRO A 107 13.24 -17.70 -15.50
C PRO A 107 13.72 -18.62 -14.38
N GLY A 108 12.84 -18.91 -13.44
CA GLY A 108 13.02 -20.02 -12.52
C GLY A 108 13.91 -19.80 -11.30
N LYS A 109 14.46 -18.63 -11.07
CA LYS A 109 15.11 -18.32 -9.77
C LYS A 109 14.07 -18.17 -8.67
N LYS A 110 13.73 -19.28 -8.05
CA LYS A 110 12.82 -19.31 -6.90
C LYS A 110 13.47 -18.68 -5.68
N GLY A 111 12.70 -17.85 -4.95
CA GLY A 111 13.11 -17.27 -3.68
C GLY A 111 14.06 -16.07 -3.79
N GLU A 112 14.31 -15.53 -4.98
CA GLU A 112 15.07 -14.30 -5.13
C GLU A 112 14.20 -13.11 -4.75
N PHE A 113 14.68 -12.30 -3.79
CA PHE A 113 14.03 -11.05 -3.43
C PHE A 113 14.18 -10.05 -4.58
N THR A 114 13.07 -9.57 -5.11
CA THR A 114 13.03 -8.66 -6.24
C THR A 114 12.44 -7.28 -5.88
N GLY A 115 12.01 -7.11 -4.65
CA GLY A 115 11.40 -5.89 -4.15
C GLY A 115 12.37 -4.97 -3.42
N TRP A 116 11.87 -3.84 -2.99
CA TRP A 116 12.60 -2.81 -2.25
C TRP A 116 12.29 -2.95 -0.76
N MET A 117 13.27 -2.64 0.07
CA MET A 117 13.09 -2.64 1.52
C MET A 117 12.54 -1.26 1.94
N LEU A 118 11.50 -1.27 2.75
CA LEU A 118 10.97 -0.05 3.36
C LEU A 118 11.91 0.44 4.46
N LEU A 119 12.46 1.63 4.27
CA LEU A 119 13.40 2.23 5.22
C LEU A 119 12.68 3.05 6.32
N SER A 120 11.48 3.56 6.04
CA SER A 120 10.78 4.49 6.92
C SER A 120 9.92 3.82 7.99
N TYR A 121 9.74 2.51 8.00
CA TYR A 121 8.82 1.82 8.93
C TYR A 121 9.17 2.08 10.39
N LYS A 122 8.22 2.66 11.14
CA LYS A 122 8.33 3.05 12.55
C LYS A 122 9.53 3.93 12.90
N LYS A 123 10.03 4.66 11.91
CA LYS A 123 11.10 5.63 12.14
C LYS A 123 10.56 6.90 12.81
N PRO A 124 11.41 7.57 13.62
CA PRO A 124 11.03 8.84 14.25
C PRO A 124 10.63 9.89 13.22
N VAL A 125 9.56 10.60 13.50
CA VAL A 125 9.04 11.67 12.62
C VAL A 125 8.89 12.96 13.40
N LYS A 126 9.37 14.05 12.83
CA LYS A 126 9.07 15.42 13.26
C LYS A 126 8.24 16.13 12.19
N ALA A 127 7.47 17.11 12.57
CA ALA A 127 6.71 17.93 11.65
C ALA A 127 6.64 19.37 12.12
N SER A 128 6.45 20.29 11.18
CA SER A 128 6.25 21.73 11.47
C SER A 128 5.02 21.96 12.34
N SER A 129 3.95 21.21 12.08
CA SER A 129 2.70 21.29 12.81
C SER A 129 1.88 20.00 12.64
N TYR A 130 0.83 19.88 13.41
CA TYR A 130 -0.24 18.92 13.14
C TYR A 130 -1.59 19.48 13.61
N ALA A 131 -2.66 19.07 12.91
CA ALA A 131 -4.00 19.48 13.26
C ALA A 131 -4.48 18.77 14.53
N GLU A 132 -5.25 19.47 15.35
CA GLU A 132 -5.94 18.87 16.49
C GLU A 132 -7.26 18.25 16.04
N GLY A 133 -7.64 17.14 16.65
CA GLY A 133 -8.89 16.45 16.37
C GLY A 133 -8.70 15.03 15.90
N SER A 134 -9.74 14.45 15.38
CA SER A 134 -9.77 13.10 14.82
C SER A 134 -10.24 13.11 13.38
N ALA A 135 -9.80 12.15 12.60
CA ALA A 135 -10.27 11.95 11.25
C ALA A 135 -11.79 11.77 11.23
N PRO A 136 -12.51 12.39 10.31
CA PRO A 136 -13.93 12.12 10.13
C PRO A 136 -14.12 10.64 9.82
N ALA A 137 -15.20 10.08 10.31
CA ALA A 137 -15.56 8.71 10.00
C ALA A 137 -15.67 8.52 8.48
N ALA A 138 -15.04 7.49 7.96
CA ALA A 138 -15.19 7.12 6.56
C ALA A 138 -16.68 6.85 6.26
N GLN A 139 -17.19 7.47 5.21
CA GLN A 139 -18.58 7.22 4.79
C GLN A 139 -18.70 5.81 4.23
N GLY A 140 -19.81 5.15 4.50
CA GLY A 140 -20.09 3.79 4.04
C GLY A 140 -19.72 2.68 5.01
N PHE A 141 -19.18 3.00 6.18
CA PHE A 141 -18.96 2.03 7.24
C PHE A 141 -20.03 2.14 8.33
N THR A 142 -20.49 0.99 8.82
CA THR A 142 -21.30 0.90 10.04
C THR A 142 -20.39 0.97 11.27
N GLU A 143 -20.96 1.23 12.44
CA GLU A 143 -20.19 1.23 13.70
C GLU A 143 -19.43 -0.10 13.94
N SER A 144 -19.98 -1.22 13.45
CA SER A 144 -19.40 -2.55 13.63
C SER A 144 -18.22 -2.86 12.71
N ASN A 145 -18.14 -2.21 11.56
CA ASN A 145 -17.10 -2.43 10.54
C ASN A 145 -16.26 -1.19 10.27
N ARG A 146 -16.47 -0.13 11.05
CA ARG A 146 -15.66 1.09 10.95
C ARG A 146 -14.21 0.79 11.29
N PRO A 147 -13.27 1.07 10.38
CA PRO A 147 -11.87 1.05 10.75
C PRO A 147 -11.66 1.98 11.94
N LYS A 148 -10.93 1.55 12.94
CA LYS A 148 -10.42 2.46 13.97
C LYS A 148 -9.41 3.38 13.30
N THR A 149 -9.90 4.46 12.70
CA THR A 149 -9.02 5.55 12.26
C THR A 149 -8.30 6.08 13.48
N SER A 150 -7.06 6.49 13.33
CA SER A 150 -6.37 7.12 14.44
C SER A 150 -7.19 8.31 14.92
N ALA A 151 -7.33 8.42 16.23
CA ALA A 151 -8.03 9.54 16.83
C ALA A 151 -7.24 10.85 16.70
N ASN A 152 -6.15 10.87 15.94
CA ASN A 152 -5.24 12.02 15.85
C ASN A 152 -4.53 12.05 14.49
N PHE A 153 -3.98 13.20 14.16
CA PHE A 153 -3.24 13.48 12.94
C PHE A 153 -1.72 13.59 13.19
N LEU A 154 -1.21 12.75 14.08
CA LEU A 154 0.18 12.85 14.54
C LEU A 154 1.19 12.52 13.43
N PRO A 155 2.38 13.12 13.46
CA PRO A 155 3.46 12.82 12.52
C PRO A 155 3.83 11.34 12.45
N ALA A 156 3.76 10.60 13.57
CA ALA A 156 4.07 9.17 13.63
C ALA A 156 3.19 8.30 12.72
N ASN A 157 2.02 8.79 12.32
CA ASN A 157 1.14 8.11 11.36
C ASN A 157 1.73 8.02 9.94
N LEU A 158 2.80 8.76 9.66
CA LEU A 158 3.47 8.71 8.35
C LEU A 158 4.32 7.45 8.14
N THR A 159 4.69 6.78 9.23
CA THR A 159 5.64 5.66 9.20
C THR A 159 5.09 4.38 9.85
N ASP A 160 3.79 4.34 10.16
CA ASP A 160 3.16 3.21 10.87
C ASP A 160 2.70 2.07 9.95
N GLU A 161 2.74 2.27 8.61
CA GLU A 161 2.27 1.29 7.61
C GLU A 161 0.76 1.01 7.69
N GLU A 162 -0.02 1.98 8.12
CA GLU A 162 -1.46 1.85 8.18
C GLU A 162 -2.14 2.90 7.28
N CYS A 163 -2.75 2.46 6.18
CA CYS A 163 -3.37 3.37 5.20
C CYS A 163 -4.55 4.18 5.73
N LYS A 164 -5.07 3.85 6.91
CA LYS A 164 -6.22 4.52 7.54
C LYS A 164 -5.82 5.57 8.55
N THR A 165 -4.56 5.65 8.87
CA THR A 165 -3.95 6.72 9.65
C THR A 165 -3.22 7.68 8.71
N PHE A 166 -3.12 8.93 9.09
CA PHE A 166 -2.37 9.92 8.32
C PHE A 166 -1.96 11.10 9.20
N TRP A 167 -0.93 11.78 8.80
CA TRP A 167 -0.62 13.09 9.33
C TRP A 167 -1.39 14.16 8.59
N MET A 168 -1.83 15.17 9.31
CA MET A 168 -2.43 16.36 8.71
C MET A 168 -1.80 17.59 9.35
N ALA A 169 -1.20 18.46 8.54
CA ALA A 169 -0.69 19.74 9.00
C ALA A 169 -1.83 20.65 9.48
N ARG A 170 -1.49 21.61 10.34
CA ARG A 170 -2.46 22.60 10.82
C ARG A 170 -2.93 23.52 9.72
N THR A 171 -2.10 23.79 8.75
CA THR A 171 -2.40 24.64 7.59
C THR A 171 -2.09 23.91 6.28
N ASN A 172 -2.51 24.48 5.17
CA ASN A 172 -2.13 24.03 3.83
C ASN A 172 -1.12 24.99 3.19
N GLY A 173 -0.24 25.56 4.02
CA GLY A 173 0.79 26.46 3.58
C GLY A 173 2.01 25.76 3.02
N ASP A 174 2.84 26.48 2.29
CA ASP A 174 4.08 26.01 1.69
C ASP A 174 5.25 25.90 2.69
N THR A 175 5.01 26.29 3.94
CA THR A 175 5.97 26.18 5.05
C THR A 175 5.79 24.92 5.90
N GLU A 176 4.79 24.10 5.58
CA GLU A 176 4.56 22.83 6.26
C GLU A 176 5.54 21.76 5.78
N TRP A 177 6.13 21.03 6.73
CA TRP A 177 7.11 19.99 6.44
C TRP A 177 7.02 18.82 7.43
N VAL A 178 7.57 17.71 7.01
CA VAL A 178 7.85 16.54 7.85
C VAL A 178 9.29 16.10 7.62
N GLU A 179 9.90 15.58 8.68
CA GLU A 179 11.23 15.01 8.69
C GLU A 179 11.17 13.59 9.25
N ILE A 180 11.68 12.64 8.51
CA ILE A 180 11.79 11.24 8.92
C ILE A 180 13.26 10.95 9.16
N ASP A 181 13.62 10.59 10.41
CA ASP A 181 14.97 10.17 10.75
C ASP A 181 15.14 8.69 10.48
N LEU A 182 15.94 8.33 9.50
CA LEU A 182 16.25 6.93 9.19
C LEU A 182 17.18 6.26 10.21
N GLU A 183 17.70 7.03 11.21
CA GLU A 183 18.59 6.60 12.30
C GLU A 183 19.96 6.13 11.85
N ALA A 184 20.20 5.98 10.57
CA ALA A 184 21.48 5.66 9.97
C ALA A 184 21.52 6.12 8.51
N PRO A 185 22.68 6.45 7.96
CA PRO A 185 22.82 6.69 6.53
C PRO A 185 22.35 5.48 5.72
N ALA A 186 21.49 5.74 4.73
CA ALA A 186 20.94 4.70 3.88
C ALA A 186 20.93 5.16 2.42
N MET A 187 21.04 4.21 1.49
CA MET A 187 20.82 4.46 0.08
C MET A 187 19.32 4.44 -0.19
N VAL A 188 18.78 5.58 -0.58
CA VAL A 188 17.37 5.73 -0.96
C VAL A 188 17.28 5.63 -2.48
N TYR A 189 16.42 4.75 -2.99
CA TYR A 189 16.22 4.55 -4.42
C TYR A 189 14.88 5.05 -4.92
N ALA A 190 13.92 5.15 -4.02
CA ALA A 190 12.60 5.66 -4.33
C ALA A 190 11.92 6.26 -3.12
N VAL A 191 11.03 7.18 -3.39
CA VAL A 191 10.12 7.78 -2.40
C VAL A 191 8.70 7.58 -2.90
N GLN A 192 7.83 7.13 -2.02
CA GLN A 192 6.40 7.06 -2.28
C GLN A 192 5.67 7.97 -1.29
N VAL A 193 4.87 8.88 -1.81
CA VAL A 193 4.04 9.79 -1.03
C VAL A 193 2.58 9.48 -1.30
N ASN A 194 1.86 9.09 -0.26
CA ASN A 194 0.42 8.87 -0.32
C ASN A 194 -0.32 9.98 0.38
N TYR A 195 -1.24 10.56 -0.32
CA TYR A 195 -2.13 11.56 0.22
C TYR A 195 -3.46 10.95 0.63
N HIS A 196 -3.86 11.20 1.86
CA HIS A 196 -5.23 10.94 2.29
C HIS A 196 -6.16 11.97 1.65
N ASP A 197 -7.25 11.52 1.03
CA ASP A 197 -8.21 12.38 0.37
C ASP A 197 -9.18 13.00 1.38
N HIS A 198 -8.71 14.04 2.04
CA HIS A 198 -9.56 14.79 2.96
C HIS A 198 -10.84 15.27 2.27
N GLN A 199 -11.98 15.07 2.92
CA GLN A 199 -13.33 15.39 2.42
C GLN A 199 -13.77 14.62 1.16
N SER A 200 -13.02 13.70 0.63
CA SER A 200 -13.51 12.75 -0.37
C SER A 200 -14.48 11.75 0.26
N ASN A 201 -15.28 11.11 -0.55
CA ASN A 201 -16.27 10.13 -0.11
C ASN A 201 -16.24 8.89 -1.02
N MET A 202 -17.07 7.89 -0.71
CA MET A 202 -17.10 6.62 -1.44
C MET A 202 -17.47 6.77 -2.94
N TYR A 203 -17.98 7.89 -3.37
CA TYR A 203 -18.38 8.13 -4.76
C TYR A 203 -17.30 8.83 -5.58
N GLY A 204 -16.28 9.36 -4.96
CA GLY A 204 -15.19 9.99 -5.69
C GLY A 204 -14.39 11.01 -4.89
N ARG A 205 -13.41 11.56 -5.59
CA ARG A 205 -12.48 12.55 -5.10
C ARG A 205 -12.97 13.96 -5.41
N ILE A 206 -12.51 14.95 -4.64
CA ILE A 206 -12.78 16.36 -4.91
C ILE A 206 -12.09 16.74 -6.23
N PRO A 207 -12.81 17.30 -7.21
CA PRO A 207 -12.20 17.74 -8.45
C PRO A 207 -11.17 18.84 -8.24
N GLY A 208 -10.09 18.84 -9.03
CA GLY A 208 -9.11 19.90 -9.07
C GLY A 208 -8.06 19.85 -7.95
N LEU A 209 -7.98 18.74 -7.20
CA LEU A 209 -6.88 18.52 -6.27
C LEU A 209 -5.54 18.55 -6.98
N ARG A 210 -4.54 19.11 -6.32
CA ARG A 210 -3.16 19.19 -6.81
C ARG A 210 -2.22 18.89 -5.67
N HIS A 211 -1.41 17.86 -5.84
CA HIS A 211 -0.45 17.46 -4.83
C HIS A 211 0.90 18.09 -5.14
N ARG A 212 1.37 18.97 -4.26
CA ARG A 212 2.63 19.70 -4.41
C ARG A 212 3.51 19.45 -3.22
N TYR A 213 4.74 19.08 -3.48
CA TYR A 213 5.73 18.81 -2.45
C TYR A 213 7.14 18.84 -3.02
N ALA A 214 8.13 18.87 -2.15
CA ALA A 214 9.50 18.49 -2.45
C ALA A 214 9.95 17.44 -1.45
N VAL A 215 10.86 16.56 -1.87
CA VAL A 215 11.58 15.66 -0.98
C VAL A 215 13.03 16.06 -0.98
N GLU A 216 13.57 16.25 0.19
CA GLU A 216 14.97 16.59 0.40
C GLU A 216 15.61 15.53 1.30
N GLY A 217 16.88 15.24 1.08
CA GLY A 217 17.66 14.33 1.88
C GLY A 217 18.84 15.04 2.54
N SER A 218 19.18 14.61 3.75
CA SER A 218 20.33 15.11 4.49
C SER A 218 21.04 13.98 5.23
N LEU A 219 22.35 14.09 5.42
CA LEU A 219 23.15 13.20 6.27
C LEU A 219 23.37 13.73 7.68
N ASP A 220 23.14 15.01 7.90
CA ASP A 220 23.44 15.70 9.16
C ASP A 220 22.25 16.53 9.72
N GLY A 221 21.14 16.61 8.99
CA GLY A 221 19.98 17.40 9.34
C GLY A 221 20.17 18.91 9.17
N GLN A 222 21.25 19.37 8.55
CA GLN A 222 21.56 20.77 8.31
C GLN A 222 21.69 21.08 6.82
N ASP A 223 22.46 20.31 6.10
CA ASP A 223 22.64 20.45 4.67
C ASP A 223 21.67 19.53 3.91
N TRP A 224 20.73 20.11 3.18
CA TRP A 224 19.66 19.40 2.48
C TRP A 224 19.82 19.47 0.97
N VAL A 225 19.64 18.33 0.31
CA VAL A 225 19.68 18.20 -1.14
C VAL A 225 18.30 17.78 -1.63
N THR A 226 17.79 18.50 -2.62
CA THR A 226 16.50 18.14 -3.24
C THR A 226 16.63 16.85 -4.04
N LEU A 227 15.86 15.85 -3.69
CA LEU A 227 15.74 14.55 -4.36
C LEU A 227 14.57 14.55 -5.34
N VAL A 228 13.44 15.11 -4.94
CA VAL A 228 12.21 15.19 -5.74
C VAL A 228 11.65 16.60 -5.66
N ASP A 229 11.35 17.21 -6.80
CA ASP A 229 10.66 18.49 -6.86
C ASP A 229 9.32 18.37 -7.60
N ARG A 230 8.24 18.46 -6.86
CA ARG A 230 6.86 18.48 -7.32
C ARG A 230 6.13 19.79 -6.99
N ARG A 231 6.86 20.83 -6.60
CA ARG A 231 6.27 22.13 -6.19
C ARG A 231 5.42 22.78 -7.28
N ASN A 232 5.74 22.52 -8.52
CA ASN A 232 4.99 23.02 -9.68
C ASN A 232 4.01 21.99 -10.28
N ASN A 233 3.71 20.91 -9.57
CA ASN A 233 2.77 19.91 -10.06
C ASN A 233 1.34 20.50 -10.18
N TYR A 234 0.69 20.22 -11.29
CA TYR A 234 -0.68 20.64 -11.58
C TYR A 234 -1.66 19.46 -11.67
N LYS A 235 -1.19 18.26 -11.43
CA LYS A 235 -1.99 17.02 -11.53
C LYS A 235 -2.43 16.56 -10.15
N ASP A 236 -3.54 15.84 -10.15
CA ASP A 236 -3.98 15.03 -9.03
C ASP A 236 -3.17 13.71 -9.03
N VAL A 237 -2.28 13.54 -8.07
CA VAL A 237 -1.42 12.37 -7.90
C VAL A 237 -1.45 11.90 -6.45
N PRO A 238 -2.54 11.25 -6.03
CA PRO A 238 -2.73 10.85 -4.63
C PRO A 238 -1.68 9.84 -4.15
N ASN A 239 -1.05 9.15 -5.09
CA ASN A 239 0.04 8.21 -4.86
C ASN A 239 1.15 8.52 -5.83
N ASP A 240 2.12 9.28 -5.39
CA ASP A 240 3.28 9.56 -6.23
C ASP A 240 4.45 8.66 -5.81
N TYR A 241 4.87 7.80 -6.71
CA TYR A 241 6.04 6.96 -6.58
C TYR A 241 7.13 7.50 -7.51
N VAL A 242 8.26 7.89 -6.93
CA VAL A 242 9.36 8.52 -7.67
C VAL A 242 10.67 7.79 -7.34
N GLN A 243 11.36 7.35 -8.36
CA GLN A 243 12.76 6.90 -8.24
C GLN A 243 13.67 8.13 -8.08
N VAL A 244 14.68 8.02 -7.22
CA VAL A 244 15.64 9.08 -6.88
C VAL A 244 17.07 8.61 -7.10
#